data_d05d8c2877e84b5fca8db71768af814b
#
_entry.id   d05d8c2877e84b5fca8db71768af814b
#
_cell.length_a   1.000
_cell.length_b   1.000
_cell.length_c   1.000
_cell.angle_alpha   90.00
_cell.angle_beta   90.00
_cell.angle_gamma   90.00
#
_symmetry.space_group_name_H-M   'P 1'
#
loop_
_entity.id
_entity.type
_entity.pdbx_description
1 polymer ?
#
loop_
_entity_poly.entity_id
_entity_poly.type
_entity_poly.pdbx_seq_one_letter_code
_entity_poly.pdbx_strand_id
1 'polypeptide(L)'
;MRGLGLAVAVLALAAPAHAGGLKPGDRATVDVSVATLWKAPDLYRAIDRPSLGNPVDPVAWSRNLATTADRVWLDSHVQTQALYGQTVTVLARSRGWAKVAVRDEPDPQDAHGYPGWLPVRQLRRGFDESGPSLTVLARTAPLHLRNGRTIELSYGTRLPIVVRAQDAGTVTFRTPDGPGTIRRSATGASLVPSNASIIRQGKRFLGVHYLWGGLSAWGFDCSGLIWDLYRAHGLTIPRDADPQFHHGRRVARSGLRPGDLLFFGSPSYAEHVAIYLGNDRMLEAPDSAHRVRIVPVRWTYYIGARRYLTR
;
A
#
# COMPACT_ATOMS: atom_id res chain seq x y z
N MET A 1 46.53 -38.46 10.17
CA MET A 1 45.28 -37.77 10.47
C MET A 1 45.37 -36.36 9.89
N ARG A 2 44.69 -36.13 8.78
CA ARG A 2 44.66 -34.79 8.12
C ARG A 2 43.28 -34.16 8.40
N GLY A 3 43.27 -33.09 9.20
CA GLY A 3 42.06 -32.35 9.51
C GLY A 3 41.60 -31.54 8.29
N LEU A 4 40.39 -31.82 7.81
CA LEU A 4 39.70 -30.98 6.83
C LEU A 4 39.14 -29.76 7.58
N GLY A 5 39.74 -28.60 7.38
CA GLY A 5 39.16 -27.31 7.80
C GLY A 5 38.00 -26.94 6.91
N LEU A 6 36.81 -26.90 7.46
CA LEU A 6 35.62 -26.34 6.77
C LEU A 6 35.72 -24.82 6.73
N ALA A 7 36.03 -24.25 5.59
CA ALA A 7 35.98 -22.81 5.37
C ALA A 7 34.50 -22.40 5.26
N VAL A 8 33.97 -21.75 6.28
CA VAL A 8 32.66 -21.08 6.23
C VAL A 8 32.83 -19.78 5.44
N ALA A 9 32.39 -19.81 4.20
CA ALA A 9 32.29 -18.59 3.40
C ALA A 9 31.21 -17.68 3.98
N VAL A 10 31.61 -16.67 4.72
CA VAL A 10 30.75 -15.54 5.11
C VAL A 10 30.50 -14.72 3.86
N LEU A 11 29.34 -14.90 3.22
CA LEU A 11 28.88 -13.96 2.21
C LEU A 11 28.66 -12.60 2.90
N ALA A 12 29.59 -11.70 2.69
CA ALA A 12 29.41 -10.28 3.02
C ALA A 12 28.29 -9.73 2.12
N LEU A 13 27.08 -9.61 2.68
CA LEU A 13 26.00 -8.87 2.05
C LEU A 13 26.44 -7.42 1.96
N ALA A 14 26.82 -6.97 0.76
CA ALA A 14 27.14 -5.58 0.48
C ALA A 14 25.95 -4.70 0.95
N ALA A 15 26.23 -3.68 1.76
CA ALA A 15 25.23 -2.70 2.17
C ALA A 15 24.59 -2.10 0.92
N PRO A 16 23.25 -2.08 0.80
CA PRO A 16 22.59 -1.58 -0.40
C PRO A 16 22.93 -0.10 -0.60
N ALA A 17 23.35 0.24 -1.80
CA ALA A 17 23.75 1.60 -2.14
C ALA A 17 22.55 2.56 -2.10
N HIS A 18 22.69 3.71 -1.46
CA HIS A 18 21.70 4.79 -1.50
C HIS A 18 21.38 5.15 -2.95
N ALA A 19 20.18 5.65 -3.22
CA ALA A 19 19.63 5.91 -4.55
C ALA A 19 20.34 7.01 -5.39
N GLY A 20 21.55 7.40 -5.03
CA GLY A 20 22.44 8.22 -5.86
C GLY A 20 22.69 7.55 -7.21
N GLY A 21 22.38 8.25 -8.31
CA GLY A 21 22.61 7.75 -9.66
C GLY A 21 21.48 6.90 -10.28
N LEU A 22 20.28 6.85 -9.71
CA LEU A 22 19.11 6.26 -10.37
C LEU A 22 18.84 6.96 -11.71
N LYS A 23 18.55 6.18 -12.76
CA LYS A 23 18.23 6.66 -14.12
C LYS A 23 16.86 6.15 -14.55
N PRO A 24 16.19 6.78 -15.52
CA PRO A 24 15.01 6.23 -16.16
C PRO A 24 15.24 4.77 -16.60
N GLY A 25 14.26 3.88 -16.35
CA GLY A 25 14.35 2.46 -16.58
C GLY A 25 14.90 1.65 -15.39
N ASP A 26 15.58 2.25 -14.42
CA ASP A 26 16.09 1.54 -13.25
C ASP A 26 14.93 1.07 -12.35
N ARG A 27 15.14 -0.10 -11.73
CA ARG A 27 14.32 -0.55 -10.60
C ARG A 27 14.89 0.00 -9.30
N ALA A 28 13.98 0.45 -8.44
CA ALA A 28 14.28 0.84 -7.08
C ALA A 28 13.20 0.30 -6.14
N THR A 29 13.45 0.37 -4.84
CA THR A 29 12.55 -0.13 -3.80
C THR A 29 12.28 0.99 -2.81
N VAL A 30 11.03 1.11 -2.36
CA VAL A 30 10.64 2.02 -1.28
C VAL A 30 11.26 1.56 0.03
N ASP A 31 12.02 2.43 0.69
CA ASP A 31 12.72 2.14 1.97
C ASP A 31 12.24 3.01 3.14
N VAL A 32 11.01 3.49 3.05
CA VAL A 32 10.27 4.16 4.14
C VAL A 32 8.94 3.43 4.39
N SER A 33 8.38 3.55 5.58
CA SER A 33 7.14 2.83 5.97
C SER A 33 6.02 3.01 4.96
N VAL A 34 5.84 4.22 4.44
CA VAL A 34 4.94 4.58 3.36
C VAL A 34 5.47 5.81 2.62
N ALA A 35 5.71 5.70 1.32
CA ALA A 35 6.06 6.80 0.46
C ALA A 35 4.80 7.40 -0.17
N THR A 36 4.64 8.72 -0.11
CA THR A 36 3.56 9.43 -0.82
C THR A 36 4.08 9.87 -2.19
N LEU A 37 3.35 9.49 -3.24
CA LEU A 37 3.64 9.89 -4.60
C LEU A 37 2.84 11.16 -4.94
N TRP A 38 3.55 12.21 -5.30
CA TRP A 38 3.01 13.54 -5.61
C TRP A 38 2.80 13.69 -7.12
N LYS A 39 1.91 14.60 -7.51
CA LYS A 39 1.68 14.92 -8.95
C LYS A 39 2.88 15.61 -9.61
N ALA A 40 3.65 16.40 -8.84
CA ALA A 40 4.88 17.06 -9.30
C ALA A 40 5.91 17.15 -8.17
N PRO A 41 7.21 17.37 -8.52
CA PRO A 41 8.24 17.72 -7.53
C PRO A 41 7.87 19.00 -6.77
N ASP A 42 8.27 19.08 -5.51
CA ASP A 42 8.10 20.24 -4.63
C ASP A 42 6.65 20.72 -4.44
N LEU A 43 5.68 19.91 -4.83
CA LEU A 43 4.25 20.17 -4.69
C LEU A 43 3.75 19.71 -3.31
N TYR A 44 4.25 20.37 -2.25
CA TYR A 44 3.90 20.07 -0.86
C TYR A 44 3.89 21.34 -0.01
N ARG A 45 3.19 21.32 1.14
CA ARG A 45 3.16 22.39 2.13
C ARG A 45 4.10 22.10 3.30
N ALA A 46 4.35 23.08 4.14
CA ALA A 46 5.15 22.88 5.36
C ALA A 46 4.59 21.78 6.27
N ILE A 47 3.25 21.65 6.36
CA ILE A 47 2.57 20.61 7.15
C ILE A 47 2.76 19.20 6.60
N ASP A 48 3.14 19.06 5.33
CA ASP A 48 3.34 17.77 4.65
C ASP A 48 4.77 17.23 4.79
N ARG A 49 5.71 18.00 5.36
CA ARG A 49 7.12 17.60 5.53
C ARG A 49 7.32 16.22 6.19
N PRO A 50 6.50 15.79 7.16
CA PRO A 50 6.67 14.45 7.75
C PRO A 50 6.52 13.30 6.75
N SER A 51 5.84 13.50 5.60
CA SER A 51 5.71 12.49 4.53
C SER A 51 6.92 12.43 3.58
N LEU A 52 7.87 13.37 3.67
CA LEU A 52 8.94 13.56 2.68
C LEU A 52 10.31 13.06 3.16
N GLY A 53 10.45 12.74 4.43
CA GLY A 53 11.71 12.32 5.05
C GLY A 53 12.14 10.89 4.69
N ASN A 54 13.26 10.48 5.26
CA ASN A 54 13.64 9.11 5.51
C ASN A 54 14.38 9.09 6.86
N PRO A 55 13.72 8.62 7.94
CA PRO A 55 12.36 8.04 7.96
C PRO A 55 11.25 9.07 7.71
N VAL A 56 10.09 8.57 7.30
CA VAL A 56 8.82 9.32 7.29
C VAL A 56 8.15 9.22 8.67
N ASP A 57 7.28 10.17 8.99
CA ASP A 57 6.40 10.11 10.17
C ASP A 57 4.92 10.27 9.74
N PRO A 58 4.26 9.16 9.35
CA PRO A 58 2.87 9.22 8.90
C PRO A 58 1.89 9.60 10.03
N VAL A 59 2.26 9.38 11.29
CA VAL A 59 1.45 9.78 12.45
C VAL A 59 1.48 11.29 12.63
N ALA A 60 2.67 11.91 12.56
CA ALA A 60 2.80 13.36 12.61
C ALA A 60 2.11 14.00 11.39
N TRP A 61 2.25 13.42 10.19
CA TRP A 61 1.56 13.94 9.01
C TRP A 61 0.04 13.88 9.17
N SER A 62 -0.51 12.75 9.63
CA SER A 62 -1.95 12.64 9.90
C SER A 62 -2.45 13.66 10.93
N ARG A 63 -1.64 13.99 11.95
CA ARG A 63 -1.96 15.06 12.91
C ARG A 63 -1.90 16.45 12.29
N ASN A 64 -0.94 16.71 11.43
CA ASN A 64 -0.80 18.00 10.75
C ASN A 64 -1.94 18.27 9.77
N LEU A 65 -2.55 17.22 9.20
CA LEU A 65 -3.76 17.29 8.38
C LEU A 65 -5.00 17.43 9.29
N ALA A 66 -5.01 18.46 10.14
CA ALA A 66 -5.98 18.59 11.24
C ALA A 66 -7.38 18.95 10.74
N THR A 67 -7.48 19.76 9.68
CA THR A 67 -8.76 20.25 9.15
C THR A 67 -9.18 19.49 7.89
N THR A 68 -10.47 19.57 7.55
CA THR A 68 -10.96 19.06 6.27
C THR A 68 -10.28 19.73 5.09
N ALA A 69 -10.06 21.05 5.16
CA ALA A 69 -9.38 21.81 4.10
C ALA A 69 -7.96 21.31 3.86
N ASP A 70 -7.22 20.96 4.93
CA ASP A 70 -5.87 20.40 4.79
C ASP A 70 -5.88 19.09 4.01
N ARG A 71 -6.89 18.24 4.24
CA ARG A 71 -7.03 16.96 3.55
C ARG A 71 -7.55 17.10 2.12
N VAL A 72 -8.53 17.97 1.88
CA VAL A 72 -9.07 18.29 0.54
C VAL A 72 -7.98 18.83 -0.38
N TRP A 73 -7.04 19.61 0.16
CA TRP A 73 -5.92 20.13 -0.63
C TRP A 73 -5.13 18.99 -1.31
N LEU A 74 -5.01 17.83 -0.68
CA LEU A 74 -4.28 16.68 -1.23
C LEU A 74 -4.93 16.11 -2.50
N ASP A 75 -6.23 16.29 -2.71
CA ASP A 75 -6.98 15.71 -3.84
C ASP A 75 -6.41 16.15 -5.20
N SER A 76 -5.86 17.37 -5.26
CA SER A 76 -5.23 17.89 -6.47
C SER A 76 -3.69 17.73 -6.49
N HIS A 77 -3.07 17.21 -5.43
CA HIS A 77 -1.62 17.23 -5.25
C HIS A 77 -0.98 15.85 -5.09
N VAL A 78 -1.72 14.86 -4.63
CA VAL A 78 -1.24 13.49 -4.39
C VAL A 78 -1.82 12.54 -5.44
N GLN A 79 -1.05 11.55 -5.84
CA GLN A 79 -1.44 10.46 -6.75
C GLN A 79 -1.81 9.20 -5.99
N THR A 80 -0.84 8.59 -5.31
CA THR A 80 -0.98 7.35 -4.56
C THR A 80 0.06 7.28 -3.44
N GLN A 81 0.10 6.17 -2.74
CA GLN A 81 1.17 5.81 -1.80
C GLN A 81 1.83 4.50 -2.25
N ALA A 82 3.04 4.25 -1.76
CA ALA A 82 3.71 2.96 -1.91
C ALA A 82 4.26 2.51 -0.55
N LEU A 83 4.09 1.24 -0.21
CA LEU A 83 4.49 0.66 1.06
C LEU A 83 5.96 0.24 1.03
N TYR A 84 6.58 0.11 2.21
CA TYR A 84 7.93 -0.39 2.40
C TYR A 84 8.17 -1.70 1.65
N GLY A 85 9.27 -1.78 0.92
CA GLY A 85 9.65 -2.95 0.16
C GLY A 85 9.00 -3.05 -1.24
N GLN A 86 8.04 -2.18 -1.60
CA GLN A 86 7.47 -2.21 -2.95
C GLN A 86 8.49 -1.75 -3.99
N THR A 87 8.52 -2.49 -5.10
CA THR A 87 9.38 -2.16 -6.25
C THR A 87 8.71 -1.11 -7.12
N VAL A 88 9.50 -0.13 -7.52
CA VAL A 88 9.13 0.92 -8.47
C VAL A 88 10.05 0.92 -9.68
N THR A 89 9.53 1.36 -10.83
CA THR A 89 10.32 1.69 -12.02
C THR A 89 10.53 3.19 -12.06
N VAL A 90 11.77 3.64 -12.19
CA VAL A 90 12.09 5.07 -12.32
C VAL A 90 11.74 5.53 -13.74
N LEU A 91 10.89 6.54 -13.85
CA LEU A 91 10.47 7.13 -15.14
C LEU A 91 11.22 8.40 -15.48
N ALA A 92 11.52 9.23 -14.47
CA ALA A 92 12.24 10.50 -14.64
C ALA A 92 12.91 10.94 -13.32
N ARG A 93 13.78 11.95 -13.40
CA ARG A 93 14.46 12.57 -12.26
C ARG A 93 14.41 14.09 -12.33
N SER A 94 14.22 14.75 -11.18
CA SER A 94 14.30 16.20 -11.06
C SER A 94 14.69 16.62 -9.63
N ARG A 95 15.80 17.36 -9.46
CA ARG A 95 16.17 18.07 -8.21
C ARG A 95 15.94 17.30 -6.89
N GLY A 96 16.42 16.05 -6.79
CA GLY A 96 16.22 15.23 -5.57
C GLY A 96 14.90 14.44 -5.54
N TRP A 97 14.07 14.53 -6.59
CA TRP A 97 12.86 13.76 -6.81
C TRP A 97 13.03 12.72 -7.92
N ALA A 98 12.27 11.66 -7.82
CA ALA A 98 12.10 10.67 -8.88
C ALA A 98 10.63 10.54 -9.24
N LYS A 99 10.29 10.63 -10.53
CA LYS A 99 9.02 10.10 -11.03
C LYS A 99 9.18 8.60 -11.13
N VAL A 100 8.28 7.88 -10.52
CA VAL A 100 8.31 6.42 -10.51
C VAL A 100 6.94 5.87 -10.89
N ALA A 101 6.90 4.61 -11.34
CA ALA A 101 5.67 3.83 -11.44
C ALA A 101 5.71 2.71 -10.39
N VAL A 102 4.66 2.59 -9.57
CA VAL A 102 4.53 1.54 -8.55
C VAL A 102 4.02 0.28 -9.22
N ARG A 103 4.87 -0.74 -9.34
CA ARG A 103 4.62 -1.93 -10.17
C ARG A 103 3.41 -2.77 -9.73
N ASP A 104 3.15 -2.82 -8.44
CA ASP A 104 2.03 -3.60 -7.87
C ASP A 104 0.67 -2.90 -7.99
N GLU A 105 0.65 -1.65 -8.45
CA GLU A 105 -0.55 -0.82 -8.61
C GLU A 105 -0.86 -0.65 -10.11
N PRO A 106 -1.62 -1.57 -10.73
CA PRO A 106 -1.99 -1.43 -12.14
C PRO A 106 -2.78 -0.15 -12.39
N ASP A 107 -2.37 0.60 -13.40
CA ASP A 107 -2.99 1.84 -13.81
C ASP A 107 -3.01 1.96 -15.35
N PRO A 108 -4.11 2.41 -15.98
CA PRO A 108 -4.16 2.59 -17.42
C PRO A 108 -3.27 3.72 -17.94
N GLN A 109 -2.78 4.62 -17.09
CA GLN A 109 -1.94 5.74 -17.48
C GLN A 109 -0.49 5.33 -17.79
N ASP A 110 0.02 4.24 -17.19
CA ASP A 110 1.40 3.78 -17.40
C ASP A 110 1.50 2.25 -17.28
N ALA A 111 2.05 1.63 -18.30
CA ALA A 111 2.24 0.17 -18.34
C ALA A 111 3.21 -0.37 -17.26
N HIS A 112 4.01 0.48 -16.63
CA HIS A 112 4.93 0.09 -15.55
C HIS A 112 4.25 0.10 -14.17
N GLY A 113 3.01 0.60 -14.05
CA GLY A 113 2.25 0.74 -12.81
C GLY A 113 1.85 2.19 -12.53
N TYR A 114 1.41 2.47 -11.32
CA TYR A 114 0.86 3.79 -10.95
C TYR A 114 1.95 4.88 -10.88
N PRO A 115 1.87 5.95 -11.70
CA PRO A 115 2.93 6.96 -11.78
C PRO A 115 2.79 8.06 -10.72
N GLY A 116 3.92 8.60 -10.24
CA GLY A 116 3.96 9.79 -9.40
C GLY A 116 5.38 10.14 -8.97
N TRP A 117 5.54 11.29 -8.29
CA TRP A 117 6.82 11.81 -7.85
C TRP A 117 7.03 11.58 -6.35
N LEU A 118 8.20 11.12 -5.96
CA LEU A 118 8.61 11.00 -4.56
C LEU A 118 10.07 11.45 -4.36
N PRO A 119 10.48 11.81 -3.13
CA PRO A 119 11.87 12.14 -2.83
C PRO A 119 12.78 10.92 -3.03
N VAL A 120 13.90 11.10 -3.74
CA VAL A 120 14.88 10.02 -4.01
C VAL A 120 15.41 9.37 -2.73
N ARG A 121 15.49 10.14 -1.63
CA ARG A 121 15.89 9.63 -0.31
C ARG A 121 15.01 8.52 0.24
N GLN A 122 13.80 8.32 -0.33
CA GLN A 122 12.86 7.26 0.04
C GLN A 122 13.02 5.99 -0.82
N LEU A 123 14.03 5.97 -1.68
CA LEU A 123 14.31 4.86 -2.57
C LEU A 123 15.66 4.22 -2.28
N ARG A 124 15.76 2.93 -2.54
CA ARG A 124 16.99 2.13 -2.45
C ARG A 124 17.16 1.25 -3.68
N ARG A 125 18.40 0.99 -4.07
CA ARG A 125 18.77 0.05 -5.15
C ARG A 125 19.10 -1.32 -4.59
N GLY A 126 19.02 -2.32 -5.47
CA GLY A 126 19.63 -3.63 -5.23
C GLY A 126 18.88 -4.52 -4.23
N PHE A 127 17.63 -4.20 -3.89
CA PHE A 127 16.82 -5.10 -3.09
C PHE A 127 16.21 -6.19 -3.97
N ASP A 128 16.40 -7.44 -3.57
CA ASP A 128 15.79 -8.61 -4.21
C ASP A 128 14.51 -9.00 -3.45
N GLU A 129 13.36 -8.76 -4.08
CA GLU A 129 12.03 -9.10 -3.56
C GLU A 129 11.59 -10.54 -3.83
N SER A 130 12.43 -11.34 -4.51
CA SER A 130 12.10 -12.71 -4.92
C SER A 130 11.98 -13.69 -3.74
N GLY A 131 11.30 -14.81 -3.96
CA GLY A 131 11.19 -15.91 -3.02
C GLY A 131 9.96 -15.86 -2.12
N PRO A 132 9.85 -16.81 -1.17
CA PRO A 132 8.75 -16.88 -0.23
C PRO A 132 8.61 -15.61 0.57
N SER A 133 7.38 -15.10 0.70
CA SER A 133 7.11 -13.83 1.37
C SER A 133 5.92 -13.94 2.32
N LEU A 134 5.91 -13.09 3.35
CA LEU A 134 4.76 -12.89 4.22
C LEU A 134 4.31 -11.44 4.19
N THR A 135 3.04 -11.24 4.52
CA THR A 135 2.36 -9.94 4.56
C THR A 135 2.11 -9.52 6.00
N VAL A 136 2.28 -8.25 6.31
CA VAL A 136 1.82 -7.66 7.58
C VAL A 136 0.30 -7.67 7.58
N LEU A 137 -0.28 -8.44 8.49
CA LEU A 137 -1.73 -8.59 8.66
C LEU A 137 -2.28 -7.87 9.91
N ALA A 138 -1.41 -7.40 10.80
CA ALA A 138 -1.77 -6.41 11.83
C ALA A 138 -2.04 -5.05 11.17
N ARG A 139 -2.78 -4.13 11.84
CA ARG A 139 -2.96 -2.76 11.30
C ARG A 139 -1.61 -2.10 11.04
N THR A 140 -0.72 -2.20 12.01
CA THR A 140 0.70 -1.87 11.88
C THR A 140 1.54 -2.91 12.62
N ALA A 141 2.82 -2.99 12.27
CA ALA A 141 3.76 -3.87 12.96
C ALA A 141 5.18 -3.28 12.96
N PRO A 142 5.88 -3.27 14.12
CA PRO A 142 7.26 -2.83 14.16
C PRO A 142 8.17 -3.88 13.50
N LEU A 143 8.96 -3.43 12.53
CA LEU A 143 10.08 -4.14 11.96
C LEU A 143 11.35 -3.72 12.71
N HIS A 144 11.95 -4.63 13.46
CA HIS A 144 13.20 -4.40 14.16
C HIS A 144 14.38 -4.80 13.29
N LEU A 145 15.16 -3.84 12.84
CA LEU A 145 16.34 -4.04 12.00
C LEU A 145 17.56 -4.39 12.86
N ARG A 146 18.51 -5.15 12.31
CA ARG A 146 19.74 -5.53 13.00
C ARG A 146 20.64 -4.34 13.39
N ASN A 147 20.51 -3.21 12.71
CA ASN A 147 21.23 -1.97 13.03
C ASN A 147 20.59 -1.15 14.17
N GLY A 148 19.60 -1.71 14.89
CA GLY A 148 18.90 -1.08 16.01
C GLY A 148 17.75 -0.15 15.61
N ARG A 149 17.56 0.16 14.30
CA ARG A 149 16.41 0.94 13.84
C ARG A 149 15.13 0.12 13.92
N THR A 150 14.02 0.80 14.17
CA THR A 150 12.67 0.23 14.05
C THR A 150 11.89 1.03 13.04
N ILE A 151 11.19 0.32 12.14
CA ILE A 151 10.29 0.91 11.14
C ILE A 151 8.90 0.36 11.40
N GLU A 152 7.92 1.23 11.64
CA GLU A 152 6.53 0.83 11.77
C GLU A 152 5.96 0.54 10.38
N LEU A 153 5.59 -0.69 10.09
CA LEU A 153 5.05 -1.12 8.81
C LEU A 153 3.52 -1.14 8.83
N SER A 154 2.90 -0.76 7.71
CA SER A 154 1.46 -0.82 7.52
C SER A 154 0.98 -2.23 7.18
N TYR A 155 -0.30 -2.51 7.48
CA TYR A 155 -1.06 -3.59 6.85
C TYR A 155 -0.81 -3.61 5.33
N GLY A 156 -0.81 -4.79 4.73
CA GLY A 156 -0.52 -4.95 3.31
C GLY A 156 0.97 -4.96 2.94
N THR A 157 1.88 -4.48 3.79
CA THR A 157 3.33 -4.58 3.54
C THR A 157 3.75 -6.02 3.37
N ARG A 158 4.36 -6.35 2.23
CA ARG A 158 4.81 -7.70 1.88
C ARG A 158 6.31 -7.73 1.70
N LEU A 159 6.98 -8.66 2.41
CA LEU A 159 8.43 -8.79 2.39
C LEU A 159 8.84 -10.26 2.24
N PRO A 160 9.95 -10.55 1.53
CA PRO A 160 10.52 -11.89 1.47
C PRO A 160 11.11 -12.31 2.81
N ILE A 161 10.92 -13.59 3.17
CA ILE A 161 11.43 -14.15 4.41
C ILE A 161 12.83 -14.77 4.26
N VAL A 162 13.58 -14.80 5.35
CA VAL A 162 14.82 -15.58 5.46
C VAL A 162 14.47 -16.98 5.98
N VAL A 163 14.25 -17.93 5.07
CA VAL A 163 13.66 -19.25 5.37
C VAL A 163 14.35 -20.00 6.52
N ARG A 164 15.69 -19.90 6.65
CA ARG A 164 16.48 -20.59 7.68
C ARG A 164 16.59 -19.87 9.03
N ALA A 165 16.08 -18.65 9.12
CA ALA A 165 16.19 -17.81 10.32
C ALA A 165 14.81 -17.50 10.92
N GLN A 166 14.06 -18.56 11.19
CA GLN A 166 12.71 -18.46 11.78
C GLN A 166 12.75 -19.01 13.22
N ASP A 167 12.09 -18.31 14.14
CA ASP A 167 11.81 -18.83 15.47
C ASP A 167 10.28 -18.87 15.76
N ALA A 168 9.90 -19.37 16.93
CA ALA A 168 8.49 -19.53 17.29
C ALA A 168 7.75 -18.19 17.44
N GLY A 169 8.45 -17.14 17.87
CA GLY A 169 7.86 -15.84 18.23
C GLY A 169 7.98 -14.76 17.15
N THR A 170 9.00 -14.88 16.29
CA THR A 170 9.31 -13.87 15.26
C THR A 170 9.52 -14.48 13.88
N VAL A 171 9.45 -13.63 12.88
CA VAL A 171 9.81 -13.94 11.48
C VAL A 171 10.93 -13.00 11.07
N THR A 172 12.00 -13.55 10.52
CA THR A 172 13.09 -12.76 9.93
C THR A 172 12.80 -12.52 8.45
N PHE A 173 12.87 -11.25 8.06
CA PHE A 173 12.63 -10.77 6.70
C PHE A 173 13.93 -10.26 6.08
N ARG A 174 14.04 -10.40 4.75
CA ARG A 174 14.95 -9.58 3.94
C ARG A 174 14.26 -8.25 3.70
N THR A 175 15.00 -7.17 3.86
CA THR A 175 14.47 -5.82 3.67
C THR A 175 15.47 -4.92 2.93
N PRO A 176 15.04 -3.80 2.36
CA PRO A 176 15.95 -2.83 1.76
C PRO A 176 17.05 -2.34 2.71
N ASP A 177 16.77 -2.30 4.03
CA ASP A 177 17.71 -1.89 5.07
C ASP A 177 18.54 -3.02 5.69
N GLY A 178 18.49 -4.21 5.09
CA GLY A 178 19.09 -5.42 5.64
C GLY A 178 18.08 -6.29 6.40
N PRO A 179 18.53 -7.38 7.06
CA PRO A 179 17.62 -8.28 7.76
C PRO A 179 16.94 -7.60 8.95
N GLY A 180 15.63 -7.89 9.13
CA GLY A 180 14.85 -7.41 10.26
C GLY A 180 13.81 -8.43 10.71
N THR A 181 13.27 -8.26 11.92
CA THR A 181 12.31 -9.19 12.51
C THR A 181 10.98 -8.52 12.83
N ILE A 182 9.90 -9.26 12.64
CA ILE A 182 8.53 -8.86 13.01
C ILE A 182 7.94 -10.01 13.84
N ARG A 183 7.07 -9.70 14.81
CA ARG A 183 6.31 -10.73 15.54
C ARG A 183 5.51 -11.60 14.57
N ARG A 184 5.61 -12.91 14.71
CA ARG A 184 4.91 -13.88 13.85
C ARG A 184 3.38 -13.66 13.84
N SER A 185 2.79 -13.34 14.98
CA SER A 185 1.35 -13.06 15.11
C SER A 185 0.86 -11.84 14.32
N ALA A 186 1.78 -10.94 13.92
CA ALA A 186 1.45 -9.76 13.12
C ALA A 186 1.54 -10.02 11.60
N THR A 187 2.01 -11.20 11.19
CA THR A 187 2.28 -11.52 9.78
C THR A 187 1.63 -12.85 9.37
N GLY A 188 1.49 -13.08 8.08
CA GLY A 188 0.99 -14.33 7.55
C GLY A 188 1.20 -14.43 6.04
N ALA A 189 0.94 -15.62 5.49
CA ALA A 189 0.73 -15.77 4.06
C ALA A 189 -0.49 -14.94 3.62
N SER A 190 -0.67 -14.77 2.32
CA SER A 190 -1.89 -14.15 1.80
C SER A 190 -3.13 -14.81 2.41
N LEU A 191 -4.09 -13.99 2.82
CA LEU A 191 -5.36 -14.47 3.37
C LEU A 191 -6.11 -15.27 2.29
N VAL A 192 -6.87 -16.28 2.70
CA VAL A 192 -7.75 -17.00 1.78
C VAL A 192 -8.81 -16.04 1.24
N PRO A 193 -8.88 -15.85 -0.10
CA PRO A 193 -9.85 -14.93 -0.69
C PRO A 193 -11.29 -15.37 -0.40
N SER A 194 -12.02 -14.53 0.31
CA SER A 194 -13.48 -14.68 0.50
C SER A 194 -14.10 -13.33 0.85
N ASN A 195 -15.35 -13.13 0.44
CA ASN A 195 -16.11 -11.93 0.76
C ASN A 195 -16.17 -11.65 2.28
N ALA A 196 -16.38 -12.70 3.07
CA ALA A 196 -16.39 -12.59 4.53
C ALA A 196 -15.03 -12.13 5.09
N SER A 197 -13.91 -12.61 4.52
CA SER A 197 -12.57 -12.18 4.93
C SER A 197 -12.29 -10.73 4.55
N ILE A 198 -12.60 -10.32 3.31
CA ILE A 198 -12.49 -8.93 2.84
C ILE A 198 -13.25 -7.98 3.77
N ILE A 199 -14.53 -8.28 4.05
CA ILE A 199 -15.37 -7.48 4.95
C ILE A 199 -14.77 -7.42 6.36
N ARG A 200 -14.34 -8.56 6.91
CA ARG A 200 -13.75 -8.62 8.25
C ARG A 200 -12.49 -7.77 8.34
N GLN A 201 -11.60 -7.84 7.35
CA GLN A 201 -10.40 -7.01 7.31
C GLN A 201 -10.75 -5.53 7.15
N GLY A 202 -11.66 -5.18 6.25
CA GLY A 202 -12.08 -3.78 6.04
C GLY A 202 -12.66 -3.15 7.31
N LYS A 203 -13.45 -3.88 8.10
CA LYS A 203 -14.01 -3.40 9.38
C LYS A 203 -12.93 -3.04 10.42
N ARG A 204 -11.72 -3.58 10.32
CA ARG A 204 -10.61 -3.24 11.22
C ARG A 204 -10.11 -1.80 11.03
N PHE A 205 -10.41 -1.18 9.90
CA PHE A 205 -10.01 0.19 9.58
C PHE A 205 -11.09 1.23 9.89
N LEU A 206 -12.22 0.83 10.47
CA LEU A 206 -13.23 1.79 10.93
C LEU A 206 -12.59 2.88 11.81
N GLY A 207 -12.93 4.14 11.52
CA GLY A 207 -12.39 5.31 12.21
C GLY A 207 -11.04 5.83 11.67
N VAL A 208 -10.38 5.15 10.74
CA VAL A 208 -9.21 5.69 10.03
C VAL A 208 -9.66 6.85 9.14
N HIS A 209 -8.91 7.94 9.15
CA HIS A 209 -9.18 9.09 8.29
C HIS A 209 -9.10 8.72 6.80
N TYR A 210 -9.97 9.33 6.02
CA TYR A 210 -9.74 9.39 4.59
C TYR A 210 -8.46 10.19 4.30
N LEU A 211 -7.69 9.71 3.37
CA LEU A 211 -6.51 10.38 2.83
C LEU A 211 -6.51 10.16 1.32
N TRP A 212 -6.59 11.21 0.55
CA TRP A 212 -6.50 11.11 -0.92
C TRP A 212 -5.19 10.45 -1.34
N GLY A 213 -5.27 9.51 -2.26
CA GLY A 213 -4.13 8.68 -2.67
C GLY A 213 -3.68 7.66 -1.62
N GLY A 214 -4.35 7.59 -0.46
CA GLY A 214 -3.94 6.74 0.67
C GLY A 214 -4.21 5.26 0.44
N LEU A 215 -3.26 4.42 0.84
CA LEU A 215 -3.40 2.96 0.88
C LEU A 215 -2.65 2.36 2.08
N SER A 216 -2.69 3.04 3.21
CA SER A 216 -1.99 2.60 4.41
C SER A 216 -2.87 2.73 5.66
N ALA A 217 -2.49 2.04 6.73
CA ALA A 217 -3.20 2.07 8.02
C ALA A 217 -3.30 3.48 8.65
N TRP A 218 -2.57 4.46 8.12
CA TRP A 218 -2.62 5.86 8.56
C TRP A 218 -3.61 6.72 7.77
N GLY A 219 -4.11 6.22 6.63
CA GLY A 219 -5.14 6.84 5.81
C GLY A 219 -5.38 6.08 4.53
N PHE A 220 -6.65 5.95 4.15
CA PHE A 220 -7.09 5.32 2.92
C PHE A 220 -7.96 6.29 2.12
N ASP A 221 -7.83 6.26 0.79
CA ASP A 221 -8.95 6.67 -0.06
C ASP A 221 -9.89 5.48 -0.33
N CYS A 222 -10.95 5.72 -1.10
CA CYS A 222 -11.98 4.71 -1.34
C CYS A 222 -11.44 3.46 -2.03
N SER A 223 -10.73 3.64 -3.12
CA SER A 223 -10.18 2.57 -3.96
C SER A 223 -8.90 1.97 -3.37
N GLY A 224 -8.09 2.76 -2.65
CA GLY A 224 -6.90 2.29 -1.96
C GLY A 224 -7.21 1.33 -0.80
N LEU A 225 -8.30 1.57 -0.05
CA LEU A 225 -8.78 0.61 0.94
C LEU A 225 -9.14 -0.72 0.27
N ILE A 226 -9.88 -0.69 -0.83
CA ILE A 226 -10.24 -1.89 -1.58
C ILE A 226 -8.99 -2.58 -2.11
N TRP A 227 -8.09 -1.83 -2.76
CA TRP A 227 -6.85 -2.35 -3.32
C TRP A 227 -6.00 -3.08 -2.28
N ASP A 228 -5.78 -2.47 -1.10
CA ASP A 228 -4.95 -3.06 -0.04
C ASP A 228 -5.60 -4.32 0.58
N LEU A 229 -6.93 -4.32 0.73
CA LEU A 229 -7.67 -5.50 1.17
C LEU A 229 -7.51 -6.66 0.18
N TYR A 230 -7.67 -6.43 -1.12
CA TYR A 230 -7.51 -7.47 -2.13
C TYR A 230 -6.04 -7.95 -2.23
N ARG A 231 -5.09 -7.02 -2.15
CA ARG A 231 -3.65 -7.35 -2.13
C ARG A 231 -3.27 -8.26 -0.97
N ALA A 232 -3.79 -8.03 0.22
CA ALA A 232 -3.57 -8.88 1.39
C ALA A 232 -4.14 -10.30 1.20
N HIS A 233 -5.10 -10.48 0.28
CA HIS A 233 -5.64 -11.77 -0.14
C HIS A 233 -4.92 -12.35 -1.38
N GLY A 234 -3.79 -11.77 -1.80
CA GLY A 234 -3.01 -12.23 -2.95
C GLY A 234 -3.64 -11.91 -4.31
N LEU A 235 -4.56 -10.96 -4.35
CA LEU A 235 -5.28 -10.56 -5.56
C LEU A 235 -4.81 -9.17 -6.01
N THR A 236 -4.48 -9.03 -7.28
CA THR A 236 -4.16 -7.74 -7.89
C THR A 236 -5.38 -7.20 -8.59
N ILE A 237 -5.78 -5.98 -8.25
CA ILE A 237 -6.86 -5.22 -8.87
C ILE A 237 -6.33 -3.83 -9.26
N PRO A 238 -6.98 -3.08 -10.15
CA PRO A 238 -6.60 -1.70 -10.43
C PRO A 238 -6.60 -0.82 -9.18
N ARG A 239 -5.74 0.21 -9.17
CA ARG A 239 -5.60 1.11 -8.01
C ARG A 239 -6.82 2.02 -7.83
N ASP A 240 -7.35 2.60 -8.90
CA ASP A 240 -8.40 3.62 -8.86
C ASP A 240 -9.80 3.06 -9.06
N ALA A 241 -10.80 3.80 -8.57
CA ALA A 241 -12.20 3.39 -8.58
C ALA A 241 -12.74 3.18 -9.99
N ASP A 242 -12.43 4.05 -10.94
CA ASP A 242 -12.91 3.92 -12.30
C ASP A 242 -12.33 2.70 -13.02
N PRO A 243 -11.01 2.45 -13.05
CA PRO A 243 -10.49 1.16 -13.51
C PRO A 243 -11.05 -0.05 -12.76
N GLN A 244 -11.28 0.04 -11.44
CA GLN A 244 -11.96 -1.04 -10.70
C GLN A 244 -13.38 -1.28 -11.22
N PHE A 245 -14.11 -0.23 -11.58
CA PHE A 245 -15.46 -0.36 -12.17
C PHE A 245 -15.45 -1.09 -13.51
N HIS A 246 -14.40 -0.94 -14.31
CA HIS A 246 -14.28 -1.59 -15.61
C HIS A 246 -13.76 -3.05 -15.51
N HIS A 247 -13.30 -3.49 -14.35
CA HIS A 247 -12.87 -4.86 -14.08
C HIS A 247 -13.92 -5.63 -13.24
N GLY A 248 -13.70 -6.94 -13.07
CA GLY A 248 -14.63 -7.77 -12.34
C GLY A 248 -15.96 -8.04 -13.07
N ARG A 249 -16.74 -8.97 -12.55
CA ARG A 249 -18.02 -9.38 -13.15
C ARG A 249 -19.13 -8.42 -12.74
N ARG A 250 -19.88 -7.93 -13.71
CA ARG A 250 -21.08 -7.09 -13.47
C ARG A 250 -22.11 -7.82 -12.60
N VAL A 251 -22.73 -7.10 -11.68
CA VAL A 251 -23.79 -7.61 -10.80
C VAL A 251 -24.99 -6.67 -10.87
N ALA A 252 -26.16 -7.22 -11.18
CA ALA A 252 -27.41 -6.48 -11.09
C ALA A 252 -27.74 -6.16 -9.63
N ARG A 253 -28.43 -5.04 -9.36
CA ARG A 253 -28.82 -4.62 -8.01
C ARG A 253 -29.58 -5.71 -7.24
N SER A 254 -30.48 -6.43 -7.91
CA SER A 254 -31.23 -7.56 -7.31
C SER A 254 -30.37 -8.79 -6.96
N GLY A 255 -29.16 -8.89 -7.55
CA GLY A 255 -28.22 -10.00 -7.32
C GLY A 255 -27.06 -9.67 -6.37
N LEU A 256 -27.12 -8.51 -5.69
CA LEU A 256 -26.08 -8.07 -4.76
C LEU A 256 -25.91 -9.04 -3.59
N ARG A 257 -24.66 -9.29 -3.22
CA ARG A 257 -24.25 -10.10 -2.06
C ARG A 257 -23.17 -9.37 -1.26
N PRO A 258 -23.10 -9.60 0.05
CA PRO A 258 -22.01 -9.06 0.85
C PRO A 258 -20.63 -9.32 0.22
N GLY A 259 -19.79 -8.29 0.11
CA GLY A 259 -18.48 -8.32 -0.53
C GLY A 259 -18.47 -7.85 -2.00
N ASP A 260 -19.63 -7.64 -2.61
CA ASP A 260 -19.67 -6.95 -3.91
C ASP A 260 -19.20 -5.50 -3.76
N LEU A 261 -18.51 -4.99 -4.75
CA LEU A 261 -18.10 -3.59 -4.80
C LEU A 261 -19.19 -2.76 -5.47
N LEU A 262 -19.64 -1.73 -4.75
CA LEU A 262 -20.61 -0.73 -5.24
C LEU A 262 -19.84 0.48 -5.75
N PHE A 263 -20.24 0.98 -6.92
CA PHE A 263 -19.61 2.15 -7.54
C PHE A 263 -20.60 3.29 -7.67
N PHE A 264 -20.09 4.50 -7.48
CA PHE A 264 -20.86 5.74 -7.47
C PHE A 264 -20.16 6.78 -8.34
N GLY A 265 -20.93 7.67 -8.95
CA GLY A 265 -20.41 8.71 -9.83
C GLY A 265 -21.36 9.02 -10.99
N SER A 266 -20.81 9.26 -12.17
CA SER A 266 -21.56 9.43 -13.42
C SER A 266 -21.60 8.13 -14.23
N PRO A 267 -22.50 7.99 -15.21
CA PRO A 267 -22.53 6.81 -16.09
C PRO A 267 -21.21 6.51 -16.81
N SER A 268 -20.39 7.53 -17.03
CA SER A 268 -19.12 7.44 -17.75
C SER A 268 -17.88 7.37 -16.88
N TYR A 269 -18.01 7.61 -15.54
CA TYR A 269 -16.85 7.67 -14.65
C TYR A 269 -17.22 7.31 -13.20
N ALA A 270 -16.53 6.33 -12.63
CA ALA A 270 -16.71 5.92 -11.26
C ALA A 270 -15.79 6.75 -10.32
N GLU A 271 -16.41 7.67 -9.57
CA GLU A 271 -15.71 8.57 -8.65
C GLU A 271 -15.43 7.92 -7.29
N HIS A 272 -16.24 6.92 -6.91
CA HIS A 272 -16.19 6.32 -5.59
C HIS A 272 -16.53 4.83 -5.63
N VAL A 273 -15.93 4.08 -4.69
CA VAL A 273 -16.17 2.66 -4.49
C VAL A 273 -16.37 2.33 -3.00
N ALA A 274 -17.27 1.38 -2.71
CA ALA A 274 -17.54 0.87 -1.38
C ALA A 274 -17.78 -0.64 -1.39
N ILE A 275 -17.67 -1.32 -0.23
CA ILE A 275 -17.99 -2.74 -0.08
C ILE A 275 -19.44 -2.89 0.40
N TYR A 276 -20.26 -3.59 -0.35
CA TYR A 276 -21.61 -3.95 0.08
C TYR A 276 -21.57 -4.97 1.25
N LEU A 277 -22.32 -4.70 2.30
CA LEU A 277 -22.36 -5.55 3.51
C LEU A 277 -23.66 -6.38 3.62
N GLY A 278 -24.60 -6.21 2.69
CA GLY A 278 -25.97 -6.70 2.84
C GLY A 278 -26.87 -5.67 3.55
N ASN A 279 -28.18 -5.90 3.51
CA ASN A 279 -29.19 -5.10 4.20
C ASN A 279 -29.03 -3.58 3.95
N ASP A 280 -28.82 -3.22 2.69
CA ASP A 280 -28.60 -1.84 2.25
C ASP A 280 -27.50 -1.07 3.01
N ARG A 281 -26.49 -1.79 3.50
CA ARG A 281 -25.34 -1.19 4.18
C ARG A 281 -24.06 -1.35 3.36
N MET A 282 -23.17 -0.39 3.48
CA MET A 282 -21.84 -0.43 2.86
C MET A 282 -20.75 0.03 3.81
N LEU A 283 -19.53 -0.47 3.60
CA LEU A 283 -18.28 -0.01 4.22
C LEU A 283 -17.52 0.81 3.19
N GLU A 284 -17.10 2.00 3.59
CA GLU A 284 -16.44 2.95 2.70
C GLU A 284 -15.38 3.81 3.41
N ALA A 285 -14.40 4.30 2.63
CA ALA A 285 -13.60 5.48 2.92
C ALA A 285 -14.14 6.60 1.99
N PRO A 286 -15.00 7.52 2.46
CA PRO A 286 -15.87 8.29 1.54
C PRO A 286 -15.20 9.48 0.88
N ASP A 287 -14.60 10.37 1.66
CA ASP A 287 -14.01 11.64 1.23
C ASP A 287 -13.16 12.27 2.34
N SER A 288 -12.47 13.36 2.03
CA SER A 288 -11.52 14.07 2.90
C SER A 288 -12.14 14.66 4.20
N ALA A 289 -13.48 14.78 4.30
CA ALA A 289 -14.15 15.22 5.52
C ALA A 289 -14.42 14.09 6.52
N HIS A 290 -14.29 12.85 6.10
CA HIS A 290 -14.78 11.70 6.85
C HIS A 290 -13.68 10.69 7.20
N ARG A 291 -14.13 9.63 7.85
CA ARG A 291 -13.33 8.46 8.23
C ARG A 291 -13.95 7.20 7.61
N VAL A 292 -13.20 6.14 7.53
CA VAL A 292 -13.72 4.81 7.17
C VAL A 292 -14.90 4.50 8.07
N ARG A 293 -16.04 4.16 7.47
CA ARG A 293 -17.32 4.02 8.16
C ARG A 293 -18.24 2.97 7.54
N ILE A 294 -19.31 2.62 8.25
CA ILE A 294 -20.42 1.81 7.75
C ILE A 294 -21.68 2.68 7.73
N VAL A 295 -22.29 2.83 6.56
CA VAL A 295 -23.46 3.70 6.32
C VAL A 295 -24.50 2.98 5.45
N PRO A 296 -25.77 3.48 5.38
CA PRO A 296 -26.70 3.05 4.35
C PRO A 296 -26.16 3.31 2.93
N VAL A 297 -26.54 2.46 1.99
CA VAL A 297 -26.18 2.64 0.57
C VAL A 297 -26.87 3.88 0.00
N ARG A 298 -26.09 4.76 -0.67
CA ARG A 298 -26.60 5.95 -1.35
C ARG A 298 -27.02 5.62 -2.79
N TRP A 299 -28.23 5.09 -2.95
CA TRP A 299 -28.70 4.61 -4.26
C TRP A 299 -28.83 5.70 -5.32
N THR A 300 -28.92 6.98 -4.96
CA THR A 300 -29.08 8.12 -5.89
C THR A 300 -27.89 8.27 -6.85
N TYR A 301 -26.66 8.02 -6.37
CA TYR A 301 -25.43 8.16 -7.16
C TYR A 301 -24.84 6.81 -7.58
N TYR A 302 -25.58 5.72 -7.35
CA TYR A 302 -25.12 4.38 -7.69
C TYR A 302 -25.15 4.16 -9.20
N ILE A 303 -24.00 3.76 -9.76
CA ILE A 303 -23.85 3.50 -11.20
C ILE A 303 -23.67 2.01 -11.54
N GLY A 304 -23.44 1.16 -10.56
CA GLY A 304 -23.30 -0.28 -10.80
C GLY A 304 -22.48 -0.99 -9.72
N ALA A 305 -22.42 -2.32 -9.83
CA ALA A 305 -21.62 -3.14 -8.95
C ALA A 305 -20.73 -4.13 -9.72
N ARG A 306 -19.65 -4.55 -9.06
CA ARG A 306 -18.72 -5.57 -9.54
C ARG A 306 -18.48 -6.63 -8.47
N ARG A 307 -18.36 -7.88 -8.91
CA ARG A 307 -17.95 -9.01 -8.09
C ARG A 307 -16.59 -9.49 -8.56
N TYR A 308 -15.62 -9.45 -7.67
CA TYR A 308 -14.26 -9.90 -7.92
C TYR A 308 -14.03 -11.33 -7.43
N LEU A 309 -14.76 -11.76 -6.41
CA LEU A 309 -14.70 -13.12 -5.87
C LEU A 309 -15.96 -13.90 -6.25
N THR A 310 -15.77 -15.04 -6.89
CA THR A 310 -16.89 -15.89 -7.37
C THR A 310 -17.27 -16.98 -6.38
N ARG A 311 -16.52 -17.14 -5.28
CA ARG A 311 -16.75 -18.15 -4.23
C ARG A 311 -16.82 -17.52 -2.85
#